data_4de38509b2507f2197ec32a6e52a034c
#
_entry.id   4de38509b2507f2197ec32a6e52a034c
#
_cell.length_a   1.000
_cell.length_b   1.000
_cell.length_c   1.000
_cell.angle_alpha   90.00
_cell.angle_beta   90.00
_cell.angle_gamma   90.00
#
_symmetry.space_group_name_H-M   'P 1'
#
loop_
_entity.id
_entity.type
_entity.pdbx_description
1 polymer ?
#
loop_
_entity_poly.entity_id
_entity_poly.type
_entity_poly.pdbx_seq_one_letter_code
_entity_poly.pdbx_strand_id
1 'polypeptide(L)'
;MEDPVKELAEVVRSITEPYEASVLAKNVDKYFSDNAILLHPFLNQPNRLRSKENIKGIYKIFRVFTINNKIDFHAVMFNEDKTQAAIELTEYLELRLFPRGLFPQHLRFIIRVDLQRDEDSKYRIYRQSDNFVSDLATAGFLPLPITVAIISYIKLLIGFLVCIIGRFLLKNRLLGP
;
A
#
# COMPACT_ATOMS: atom_id res chain seq x y z
N MET A 1 17.89 -7.65 -2.65
CA MET A 1 17.41 -9.02 -2.36
C MET A 1 18.07 -9.99 -3.31
N GLU A 2 18.45 -11.15 -2.85
CA GLU A 2 18.96 -12.24 -3.70
C GLU A 2 17.81 -13.14 -4.15
N ASP A 3 16.89 -13.45 -3.25
CA ASP A 3 15.66 -14.19 -3.55
C ASP A 3 14.43 -13.38 -3.07
N PRO A 4 13.78 -12.62 -3.98
CA PRO A 4 12.67 -11.76 -3.58
C PRO A 4 11.48 -12.53 -2.99
N VAL A 5 11.27 -13.79 -3.40
CA VAL A 5 10.16 -14.59 -2.86
C VAL A 5 10.32 -14.86 -1.36
N LYS A 6 11.54 -15.05 -0.90
CA LYS A 6 11.83 -15.30 0.50
C LYS A 6 12.02 -14.03 1.33
N GLU A 7 12.50 -12.96 0.70
CA GLU A 7 12.98 -11.78 1.41
C GLU A 7 11.98 -10.62 1.43
N LEU A 8 11.07 -10.49 0.44
CA LEU A 8 10.27 -9.27 0.25
C LEU A 8 9.40 -8.94 1.47
N ALA A 9 8.79 -9.92 2.12
CA ALA A 9 7.98 -9.68 3.32
C ALA A 9 8.83 -9.05 4.43
N GLU A 10 10.02 -9.59 4.67
CA GLU A 10 10.95 -9.06 5.69
C GLU A 10 11.50 -7.68 5.28
N VAL A 11 11.72 -7.43 3.99
CA VAL A 11 12.09 -6.11 3.48
C VAL A 11 11.00 -5.08 3.81
N VAL A 12 9.73 -5.39 3.52
CA VAL A 12 8.61 -4.49 3.84
C VAL A 12 8.54 -4.24 5.35
N ARG A 13 8.70 -5.28 6.18
CA ARG A 13 8.76 -5.12 7.63
C ARG A 13 9.91 -4.21 8.05
N SER A 14 11.08 -4.41 7.49
CA SER A 14 12.30 -3.68 7.84
C SER A 14 12.28 -2.18 7.49
N ILE A 15 11.44 -1.76 6.55
CA ILE A 15 11.26 -0.35 6.18
C ILE A 15 10.07 0.32 6.89
N THR A 16 9.24 -0.44 7.61
CA THR A 16 8.03 0.07 8.26
C THR A 16 8.09 0.00 9.78
N GLU A 17 8.50 -1.13 10.36
CA GLU A 17 8.44 -1.35 11.80
C GLU A 17 9.53 -0.65 12.64
N PRO A 18 10.82 -0.55 12.19
CA PRO A 18 11.86 0.03 13.03
C PRO A 18 11.55 1.45 13.49
N TYR A 19 11.83 1.73 14.76
CA TYR A 19 11.61 3.05 15.33
C TYR A 19 12.65 4.08 14.86
N GLU A 20 13.91 3.66 14.73
CA GLU A 20 15.02 4.53 14.35
C GLU A 20 14.99 4.86 12.85
N ALA A 21 14.83 6.13 12.53
CA ALA A 21 14.82 6.59 11.15
C ALA A 21 16.12 6.29 10.39
N SER A 22 17.26 6.18 11.10
CA SER A 22 18.54 5.78 10.49
C SER A 22 18.54 4.33 10.01
N VAL A 23 17.83 3.43 10.70
CA VAL A 23 17.64 2.03 10.28
C VAL A 23 16.77 1.97 9.04
N LEU A 24 15.64 2.71 9.02
CA LEU A 24 14.78 2.82 7.85
C LEU A 24 15.54 3.34 6.62
N ALA A 25 16.32 4.42 6.80
CA ALA A 25 17.10 5.00 5.71
C ALA A 25 18.11 4.00 5.13
N LYS A 26 18.83 3.24 5.97
CA LYS A 26 19.73 2.17 5.52
C LYS A 26 19.01 1.07 4.75
N ASN A 27 17.80 0.71 5.19
CA ASN A 27 17.01 -0.31 4.50
C ASN A 27 16.47 0.20 3.16
N VAL A 28 16.05 1.47 3.07
CA VAL A 28 15.71 2.09 1.79
C VAL A 28 16.93 2.09 0.85
N ASP A 29 18.11 2.48 1.34
CA ASP A 29 19.35 2.43 0.53
C ASP A 29 19.65 1.03 -0.01
N LYS A 30 19.43 0.01 0.80
CA LYS A 30 19.73 -1.38 0.45
C LYS A 30 18.72 -1.97 -0.53
N TYR A 31 17.43 -1.66 -0.39
CA TYR A 31 16.36 -2.39 -1.04
C TYR A 31 15.64 -1.62 -2.14
N PHE A 32 15.78 -0.30 -2.24
CA PHE A 32 15.21 0.50 -3.32
C PHE A 32 16.26 0.86 -4.38
N SER A 33 15.83 0.95 -5.63
CA SER A 33 16.65 1.49 -6.71
C SER A 33 16.78 3.00 -6.61
N ASP A 34 17.81 3.60 -7.22
CA ASP A 34 18.07 5.04 -7.14
C ASP A 34 16.95 5.88 -7.75
N ASN A 35 16.28 5.33 -8.75
CA ASN A 35 15.16 5.94 -9.47
C ASN A 35 13.80 5.42 -9.02
N ALA A 36 13.67 4.87 -7.80
CA ALA A 36 12.44 4.27 -7.32
C ALA A 36 11.26 5.23 -7.30
N ILE A 37 10.07 4.68 -7.48
CA ILE A 37 8.78 5.39 -7.46
C ILE A 37 7.97 4.89 -6.27
N LEU A 38 7.42 5.81 -5.49
CA LEU A 38 6.46 5.51 -4.43
C LEU A 38 5.12 6.19 -4.73
N LEU A 39 4.08 5.38 -4.85
CA LEU A 39 2.70 5.82 -4.99
C LEU A 39 1.93 5.39 -3.74
N HIS A 40 1.37 6.35 -3.03
CA HIS A 40 0.64 6.10 -1.79
C HIS A 40 -0.69 6.86 -1.85
N PRO A 41 -1.78 6.39 -1.23
CA PRO A 41 -3.09 7.05 -1.29
C PRO A 41 -3.08 8.54 -0.94
N PHE A 42 -2.11 8.99 -0.13
CA PHE A 42 -2.00 10.39 0.30
C PHE A 42 -0.91 11.20 -0.41
N LEU A 43 0.03 10.53 -1.07
CA LEU A 43 1.16 11.22 -1.71
C LEU A 43 1.78 10.37 -2.82
N ASN A 44 2.38 11.04 -3.79
CA ASN A 44 3.12 10.40 -4.86
C ASN A 44 4.54 10.97 -4.91
N GLN A 45 5.53 10.09 -4.95
CA GLN A 45 6.91 10.41 -5.22
C GLN A 45 7.28 9.78 -6.58
N PRO A 46 7.25 10.56 -7.68
CA PRO A 46 7.57 10.06 -9.02
C PRO A 46 9.08 9.84 -9.17
N ASN A 47 9.46 9.09 -10.21
CA ASN A 47 10.85 8.95 -10.62
C ASN A 47 11.43 10.31 -11.01
N ARG A 48 12.40 10.80 -10.23
CA ARG A 48 13.12 12.07 -10.42
C ARG A 48 14.52 11.97 -9.84
N LEU A 49 15.32 12.99 -10.09
CA LEU A 49 16.62 13.15 -9.43
C LEU A 49 16.42 13.03 -7.89
N ARG A 50 17.25 12.21 -7.24
CA ARG A 50 17.20 11.92 -5.82
C ARG A 50 15.93 11.20 -5.34
N SER A 51 15.30 10.37 -6.17
CA SER A 51 14.09 9.61 -5.79
C SER A 51 14.27 8.84 -4.50
N LYS A 52 15.36 8.09 -4.35
CA LYS A 52 15.67 7.32 -3.13
C LYS A 52 15.77 8.21 -1.88
N GLU A 53 16.43 9.38 -1.98
CA GLU A 53 16.53 10.33 -0.87
C GLU A 53 15.16 10.90 -0.48
N ASN A 54 14.31 11.17 -1.48
CA ASN A 54 12.94 11.61 -1.22
C ASN A 54 12.12 10.53 -0.50
N ILE A 55 12.26 9.26 -0.89
CA ILE A 55 11.60 8.12 -0.22
C ILE A 55 12.09 8.02 1.24
N LYS A 56 13.38 8.16 1.52
CA LYS A 56 13.89 8.22 2.90
C LYS A 56 13.26 9.35 3.70
N GLY A 57 13.07 10.52 3.08
CA GLY A 57 12.38 11.66 3.68
C GLY A 57 10.91 11.34 4.03
N ILE A 58 10.20 10.65 3.14
CA ILE A 58 8.80 10.24 3.37
C ILE A 58 8.72 9.29 4.56
N TYR A 59 9.54 8.24 4.61
CA TYR A 59 9.57 7.32 5.74
C TYR A 59 9.99 8.01 7.05
N LYS A 60 10.88 9.01 6.98
CA LYS A 60 11.22 9.82 8.16
C LYS A 60 10.00 10.58 8.70
N ILE A 61 9.25 11.25 7.84
CA ILE A 61 8.01 11.96 8.21
C ILE A 61 6.98 10.97 8.77
N PHE A 62 6.80 9.83 8.13
CA PHE A 62 5.93 8.78 8.63
C PHE A 62 6.29 8.39 10.07
N ARG A 63 7.58 8.20 10.40
CA ARG A 63 8.04 7.89 11.76
C ARG A 63 7.93 9.05 12.74
N VAL A 64 7.87 10.30 12.28
CA VAL A 64 7.55 11.44 13.16
C VAL A 64 6.11 11.35 13.66
N PHE A 65 5.19 10.95 12.80
CA PHE A 65 3.76 10.90 13.11
C PHE A 65 3.29 9.59 13.74
N THR A 66 4.04 8.49 13.59
CA THR A 66 3.60 7.16 14.04
C THR A 66 4.57 6.50 15.01
N ILE A 67 4.02 5.66 15.89
CA ILE A 67 4.76 4.80 16.82
C ILE A 67 4.14 3.41 16.85
N ASN A 68 4.88 2.43 17.38
CA ASN A 68 4.43 1.04 17.56
C ASN A 68 3.95 0.36 16.28
N ASN A 69 4.59 0.71 15.15
CA ASN A 69 4.22 0.13 13.87
C ASN A 69 4.53 -1.37 13.84
N LYS A 70 3.54 -2.16 13.41
CA LYS A 70 3.64 -3.60 13.19
C LYS A 70 2.90 -3.99 11.93
N ILE A 71 3.35 -5.03 11.26
CA ILE A 71 2.75 -5.56 10.03
C ILE A 71 2.36 -7.01 10.21
N ASP A 72 1.10 -7.31 9.88
CA ASP A 72 0.60 -8.67 9.69
C ASP A 72 0.38 -8.92 8.20
N PHE A 73 1.11 -9.88 7.63
CA PHE A 73 0.95 -10.28 6.24
C PHE A 73 -0.19 -11.30 6.11
N HIS A 74 -1.08 -11.07 5.15
CA HIS A 74 -2.16 -12.01 4.78
C HIS A 74 -1.78 -12.83 3.56
N ALA A 75 -1.15 -12.20 2.55
CA ALA A 75 -0.68 -12.89 1.36
C ALA A 75 0.52 -12.14 0.74
N VAL A 76 1.42 -12.90 0.13
CA VAL A 76 2.49 -12.38 -0.73
C VAL A 76 2.49 -13.22 -1.99
N MET A 77 2.16 -12.60 -3.12
CA MET A 77 2.00 -13.26 -4.40
C MET A 77 2.98 -12.68 -5.42
N PHE A 78 3.56 -13.51 -6.24
CA PHE A 78 4.50 -13.11 -7.29
C PHE A 78 3.99 -13.53 -8.67
N ASN A 79 4.38 -12.78 -9.70
CA ASN A 79 4.29 -13.24 -11.07
C ASN A 79 5.36 -14.35 -11.33
N GLU A 80 5.26 -15.04 -12.47
CA GLU A 80 6.17 -16.13 -12.85
C GLU A 80 7.63 -15.68 -12.88
N ASP A 81 7.90 -14.48 -13.41
CA ASP A 81 9.26 -13.93 -13.56
C ASP A 81 9.84 -13.36 -12.26
N LYS A 82 9.07 -13.33 -11.17
CA LYS A 82 9.46 -12.76 -9.87
C LYS A 82 9.87 -11.27 -9.94
N THR A 83 9.37 -10.57 -10.95
CA THR A 83 9.61 -9.13 -11.16
C THR A 83 8.50 -8.26 -10.59
N GLN A 84 7.37 -8.85 -10.25
CA GLN A 84 6.24 -8.15 -9.64
C GLN A 84 5.68 -8.96 -8.48
N ALA A 85 5.25 -8.26 -7.44
CA ALA A 85 4.58 -8.85 -6.31
C ALA A 85 3.34 -8.04 -5.90
N ALA A 86 2.33 -8.73 -5.40
CA ALA A 86 1.22 -8.15 -4.67
C ALA A 86 1.27 -8.65 -3.22
N ILE A 87 1.21 -7.73 -2.28
CA ILE A 87 1.30 -8.00 -0.85
C ILE A 87 0.03 -7.49 -0.20
N GLU A 88 -0.71 -8.37 0.43
CA GLU A 88 -1.84 -7.99 1.26
C GLU A 88 -1.42 -8.02 2.72
N LEU A 89 -1.59 -6.91 3.42
CA LEU A 89 -1.18 -6.76 4.80
C LEU A 89 -2.12 -5.85 5.59
N THR A 90 -2.05 -5.98 6.91
CA THR A 90 -2.58 -5.01 7.86
C THR A 90 -1.41 -4.37 8.60
N GLU A 91 -1.34 -3.06 8.54
CA GLU A 91 -0.41 -2.27 9.32
C GLU A 91 -1.10 -1.74 10.58
N TYR A 92 -0.53 -2.04 11.73
CA TYR A 92 -0.91 -1.48 13.02
C TYR A 92 0.02 -0.32 13.33
N LEU A 93 -0.55 0.82 13.68
CA LEU A 93 0.20 2.01 14.04
C LEU A 93 -0.56 2.86 15.06
N GLU A 94 0.15 3.63 15.87
CA GLU A 94 -0.41 4.64 16.73
C GLU A 94 0.05 6.03 16.24
N LEU A 95 -0.90 6.97 16.18
CA LEU A 95 -0.58 8.36 15.84
C LEU A 95 -0.03 9.08 17.06
N ARG A 96 1.20 9.57 16.95
CA ARG A 96 1.93 10.22 18.08
C ARG A 96 1.25 11.45 18.63
N LEU A 97 0.61 12.25 17.76
CA LEU A 97 0.04 13.56 18.11
C LEU A 97 -1.42 13.48 18.56
N PHE A 98 -2.01 12.28 18.60
CA PHE A 98 -3.41 12.10 18.94
C PHE A 98 -3.58 11.18 20.15
N PRO A 99 -4.63 11.38 20.96
CA PRO A 99 -4.94 10.47 22.04
C PRO A 99 -5.14 9.04 21.53
N ARG A 100 -4.63 8.07 22.30
CA ARG A 100 -4.81 6.64 21.98
C ARG A 100 -6.29 6.30 21.86
N GLY A 101 -6.61 5.54 20.81
CA GLY A 101 -7.97 5.10 20.55
C GLY A 101 -8.88 6.09 19.82
N LEU A 102 -8.41 7.32 19.53
CA LEU A 102 -9.21 8.30 18.80
C LEU A 102 -9.30 7.96 17.29
N PHE A 103 -8.27 7.29 16.74
CA PHE A 103 -8.23 6.85 15.35
C PHE A 103 -8.03 5.34 15.27
N PRO A 104 -8.46 4.69 14.17
CA PRO A 104 -8.15 3.28 13.94
C PRO A 104 -6.64 3.09 14.01
N GLN A 105 -6.25 2.05 14.72
CA GLN A 105 -4.84 1.70 14.91
C GLN A 105 -4.36 0.68 13.86
N HIS A 106 -5.18 0.41 12.86
CA HIS A 106 -4.87 -0.54 11.80
C HIS A 106 -5.33 -0.03 10.44
N LEU A 107 -4.51 -0.27 9.43
CA LEU A 107 -4.78 0.05 8.02
C LEU A 107 -4.53 -1.20 7.18
N ARG A 108 -5.50 -1.59 6.37
CA ARG A 108 -5.34 -2.72 5.45
C ARG A 108 -4.98 -2.21 4.06
N PHE A 109 -3.87 -2.70 3.55
CA PHE A 109 -3.32 -2.34 2.25
C PHE A 109 -3.19 -3.54 1.33
N ILE A 110 -3.25 -3.24 0.02
CA ILE A 110 -2.71 -4.08 -1.03
C ILE A 110 -1.55 -3.29 -1.63
N ILE A 111 -0.34 -3.72 -1.33
CA ILE A 111 0.89 -3.12 -1.86
C ILE A 111 1.29 -3.88 -3.12
N ARG A 112 1.44 -3.16 -4.23
CA ARG A 112 2.05 -3.70 -5.43
C ARG A 112 3.49 -3.23 -5.51
N VAL A 113 4.39 -4.16 -5.80
CA VAL A 113 5.82 -3.91 -5.91
C VAL A 113 6.31 -4.39 -7.28
N ASP A 114 6.97 -3.50 -8.02
CA ASP A 114 7.72 -3.86 -9.22
C ASP A 114 9.21 -3.90 -8.84
N LEU A 115 9.88 -4.98 -9.21
CA LEU A 115 11.28 -5.26 -8.88
C LEU A 115 12.13 -5.19 -10.15
N GLN A 116 13.34 -4.66 -10.01
CA GLN A 116 14.36 -4.72 -11.06
C GLN A 116 15.65 -5.33 -10.52
N ARG A 117 16.41 -5.98 -11.40
CA ARG A 117 17.78 -6.36 -11.09
C ARG A 117 18.69 -5.18 -11.34
N ASP A 118 19.56 -4.92 -10.36
CA ASP A 118 20.56 -3.90 -10.46
C ASP A 118 21.90 -4.47 -10.95
N GLU A 119 22.92 -3.63 -11.14
CA GLU A 119 24.24 -4.03 -11.65
C GLU A 119 24.93 -5.12 -10.81
N ASP A 120 24.66 -5.14 -9.49
CA ASP A 120 25.12 -6.17 -8.55
C ASP A 120 24.30 -7.47 -8.61
N SER A 121 23.45 -7.64 -9.63
CA SER A 121 22.53 -8.78 -9.82
C SER A 121 21.48 -8.98 -8.73
N LYS A 122 21.33 -8.04 -7.81
CA LYS A 122 20.33 -8.09 -6.74
C LYS A 122 19.05 -7.42 -7.16
N TYR A 123 17.93 -7.96 -6.69
CA TYR A 123 16.62 -7.35 -6.87
C TYR A 123 16.44 -6.15 -5.94
N ARG A 124 15.96 -5.03 -6.50
CA ARG A 124 15.56 -3.82 -5.76
C ARG A 124 14.17 -3.40 -6.15
N ILE A 125 13.50 -2.73 -5.23
CA ILE A 125 12.18 -2.14 -5.45
C ILE A 125 12.36 -0.93 -6.37
N TYR A 126 11.81 -1.05 -7.57
CA TYR A 126 11.77 0.03 -8.55
C TYR A 126 10.50 0.87 -8.39
N ARG A 127 9.36 0.22 -8.10
CA ARG A 127 8.08 0.89 -7.86
C ARG A 127 7.37 0.21 -6.71
N GLN A 128 6.85 1.01 -5.81
CA GLN A 128 5.90 0.60 -4.79
C GLN A 128 4.62 1.39 -4.96
N SER A 129 3.48 0.70 -4.94
CA SER A 129 2.15 1.32 -5.01
C SER A 129 1.28 0.76 -3.91
N ASP A 130 0.95 1.60 -2.94
CA ASP A 130 0.11 1.27 -1.80
C ASP A 130 -1.34 1.61 -2.13
N ASN A 131 -2.24 0.66 -1.94
CA ASN A 131 -3.64 0.81 -2.26
C ASN A 131 -4.50 0.36 -1.08
N PHE A 132 -5.53 1.13 -0.75
CA PHE A 132 -6.54 0.66 0.17
C PHE A 132 -7.40 -0.43 -0.46
N VAL A 133 -7.87 -1.36 0.35
CA VAL A 133 -8.89 -2.33 -0.08
C VAL A 133 -10.19 -1.61 -0.46
N SER A 134 -10.95 -2.19 -1.38
CA SER A 134 -12.17 -1.57 -1.92
C SER A 134 -13.25 -1.32 -0.86
N ASP A 135 -13.30 -2.14 0.19
CA ASP A 135 -14.13 -1.88 1.36
C ASP A 135 -13.39 -0.97 2.34
N LEU A 136 -13.74 0.31 2.34
CA LEU A 136 -13.11 1.32 3.19
C LEU A 136 -13.33 1.08 4.68
N ALA A 137 -14.40 0.39 5.08
CA ALA A 137 -14.62 0.03 6.46
C ALA A 137 -13.60 -1.01 6.92
N THR A 138 -13.31 -2.01 6.08
CA THR A 138 -12.25 -3.01 6.32
C THR A 138 -10.86 -2.42 6.19
N ALA A 139 -10.69 -1.38 5.35
CA ALA A 139 -9.41 -0.70 5.18
C ALA A 139 -8.91 -0.02 6.46
N GLY A 140 -9.80 0.22 7.44
CA GLY A 140 -9.44 0.93 8.67
C GLY A 140 -9.19 2.42 8.45
N PHE A 141 -9.51 2.95 7.26
CA PHE A 141 -9.30 4.35 6.95
C PHE A 141 -10.38 5.21 7.60
N LEU A 142 -10.01 5.87 8.70
CA LEU A 142 -10.91 6.78 9.37
C LEU A 142 -10.21 7.98 9.98
N PRO A 143 -10.57 9.19 9.55
CA PRO A 143 -10.94 10.16 10.55
C PRO A 143 -12.45 10.29 10.76
N LEU A 144 -13.29 9.77 9.89
CA LEU A 144 -14.74 10.02 9.96
C LEU A 144 -15.56 8.75 9.64
N PRO A 145 -16.01 7.97 10.65
CA PRO A 145 -16.88 6.79 10.46
C PRO A 145 -18.09 7.09 9.58
N ILE A 146 -18.64 8.31 9.72
CA ILE A 146 -19.80 8.76 8.95
C ILE A 146 -19.50 8.83 7.45
N THR A 147 -18.34 9.36 7.06
CA THR A 147 -17.96 9.44 5.62
C THR A 147 -17.79 8.07 4.99
N VAL A 148 -17.19 7.12 5.70
CA VAL A 148 -17.07 5.73 5.22
C VAL A 148 -18.44 5.10 5.05
N ALA A 149 -19.34 5.27 6.02
CA ALA A 149 -20.71 4.75 5.93
C ALA A 149 -21.47 5.37 4.74
N ILE A 150 -21.36 6.69 4.53
CA ILE A 150 -21.98 7.38 3.39
C ILE A 150 -21.43 6.85 2.06
N ILE A 151 -20.10 6.75 1.90
CA ILE A 151 -19.49 6.26 0.68
C ILE A 151 -19.89 4.81 0.41
N SER A 152 -19.89 3.95 1.44
CA SER A 152 -20.31 2.55 1.32
C SER A 152 -21.78 2.44 0.91
N TYR A 153 -22.64 3.28 1.47
CA TYR A 153 -24.06 3.32 1.09
C TYR A 153 -24.26 3.79 -0.36
N ILE A 154 -23.55 4.84 -0.79
CA ILE A 154 -23.59 5.32 -2.18
C ILE A 154 -23.11 4.22 -3.15
N LYS A 155 -22.01 3.52 -2.83
CA LYS A 155 -21.54 2.39 -3.64
C LYS A 155 -22.58 1.27 -3.75
N LEU A 156 -23.28 0.97 -2.65
CA LEU A 156 -24.36 -0.02 -2.63
C LEU A 156 -25.52 0.41 -3.54
N LEU A 157 -25.97 1.66 -3.46
CA LEU A 157 -27.04 2.19 -4.32
C LEU A 157 -26.66 2.15 -5.80
N ILE A 158 -25.44 2.58 -6.14
CA ILE A 158 -24.93 2.54 -7.52
C ILE A 158 -24.91 1.10 -8.00
N GLY A 159 -24.36 0.17 -7.22
CA GLY A 159 -24.33 -1.25 -7.56
C GLY A 159 -25.73 -1.82 -7.80
N PHE A 160 -26.68 -1.49 -6.95
CA PHE A 160 -28.10 -1.91 -7.10
C PHE A 160 -28.70 -1.40 -8.41
N LEU A 161 -28.54 -0.10 -8.70
CA LEU A 161 -29.05 0.50 -9.94
C LEU A 161 -28.42 -0.12 -11.19
N VAL A 162 -27.08 -0.30 -11.20
CA VAL A 162 -26.37 -0.94 -12.29
C VAL A 162 -26.85 -2.38 -12.52
N CYS A 163 -27.07 -3.13 -11.43
CA CYS A 163 -27.62 -4.49 -11.51
C CYS A 163 -29.03 -4.54 -12.12
N ILE A 164 -29.92 -3.59 -11.76
CA ILE A 164 -31.27 -3.52 -12.33
C ILE A 164 -31.20 -3.20 -13.82
N ILE A 165 -30.47 -2.14 -14.18
CA ILE A 165 -30.30 -1.70 -15.57
C ILE A 165 -29.68 -2.82 -16.39
N GLY A 166 -28.60 -3.42 -15.93
CA GLY A 166 -27.92 -4.52 -16.63
C GLY A 166 -28.82 -5.72 -16.87
N ARG A 167 -29.60 -6.13 -15.85
CA ARG A 167 -30.59 -7.20 -16.02
C ARG A 167 -31.69 -6.84 -17.03
N PHE A 168 -32.16 -5.59 -17.01
CA PHE A 168 -33.14 -5.13 -17.99
C PHE A 168 -32.57 -5.18 -19.43
N LEU A 169 -31.37 -4.67 -19.65
CA LEU A 169 -30.69 -4.69 -20.94
C LEU A 169 -30.47 -6.13 -21.45
N LEU A 170 -30.00 -7.02 -20.58
CA LEU A 170 -29.80 -8.44 -20.90
C LEU A 170 -31.12 -9.11 -21.28
N LYS A 171 -32.17 -8.92 -20.50
CA LYS A 171 -33.49 -9.52 -20.76
C LYS A 171 -34.07 -9.07 -22.11
N ASN A 172 -33.87 -7.82 -22.47
CA ASN A 172 -34.40 -7.23 -23.71
C ASN A 172 -33.42 -7.28 -24.89
N ARG A 173 -32.24 -7.92 -24.72
CA ARG A 173 -31.19 -8.01 -25.74
C ARG A 173 -30.81 -6.65 -26.35
N LEU A 174 -30.74 -5.62 -25.49
CA LEU A 174 -30.40 -4.28 -25.90
C LEU A 174 -28.90 -4.02 -25.75
N LEU A 175 -28.31 -3.23 -26.66
CA LEU A 175 -26.94 -2.71 -26.60
C LEU A 175 -25.82 -3.76 -26.53
N GLY A 176 -26.02 -4.93 -27.10
CA GLY A 176 -24.97 -5.93 -27.19
C GLY A 176 -25.41 -7.16 -27.98
N PRO A 177 -24.44 -8.00 -28.42
CA PRO A 177 -24.74 -9.30 -29.01
C PRO A 177 -25.40 -10.24 -28.01
#